data_2537cc14370eb2370ebb37f0ecaf0571
#
_entry.id   2537cc14370eb2370ebb37f0ecaf0571
#
_cell.length_a   1.000
_cell.length_b   1.000
_cell.length_c   1.000
_cell.angle_alpha   90.00
_cell.angle_beta   90.00
_cell.angle_gamma   90.00
#
_symmetry.space_group_name_H-M   'P 1'
#
loop_
_entity.id
_entity.type
_entity.pdbx_description
1 polymer ?
#
loop_
_entity_poly.entity_id
_entity_poly.type
_entity_poly.pdbx_seq_one_letter_code
_entity_poly.pdbx_strand_id
1 'polypeptide(L)'
;EDYTNDKWGAFGQMAWLDKRTTSGNWRVARDFPGLPTWLVKAVGGTTTHWAGATPRFLEYEFKTKSTYGDIEGASLLDWPISLKDMEPFYTKAENAIGSTHRGGRKALPANNNYKVFANGAKNVGYKFYATGPYGTNAEPYDGRPGSIQDGFNFQGDKNGSKWSTAKREIPRALDTGLLDLRTNAHVIKITHDKQGRVDGVLYMDKDKNLQRQAAKVVVVSGNSIESPRLLLLSESSMYPDGLA
;
A
#
# COMPACT_ATOMS: atom_id res chain seq x y z
N GLU A 1 -2.06 -20.04 -0.33
CA GLU A 1 -3.24 -19.73 0.50
C GLU A 1 -4.10 -18.73 -0.25
N ASP A 2 -5.35 -19.10 -0.49
CA ASP A 2 -6.28 -18.26 -1.26
C ASP A 2 -7.01 -17.30 -0.33
N TYR A 3 -6.47 -16.11 -0.17
CA TYR A 3 -7.11 -15.08 0.65
C TYR A 3 -8.20 -14.31 -0.06
N THR A 4 -8.67 -14.78 -1.17
CA THR A 4 -9.91 -14.28 -1.75
C THR A 4 -11.13 -15.07 -1.27
N ASN A 5 -10.96 -16.26 -0.74
CA ASN A 5 -12.06 -17.14 -0.37
C ASN A 5 -12.48 -17.11 1.09
N ASP A 6 -11.58 -17.01 2.05
CA ASP A 6 -11.97 -17.03 3.46
C ASP A 6 -12.05 -15.65 4.08
N LYS A 7 -12.06 -14.64 3.30
CA LYS A 7 -11.67 -13.35 3.72
C LYS A 7 -12.75 -12.39 3.92
N TRP A 8 -13.92 -12.78 3.48
CA TRP A 8 -15.12 -12.05 3.85
C TRP A 8 -15.30 -11.97 5.36
N GLY A 9 -14.83 -12.98 6.09
CA GLY A 9 -14.72 -12.90 7.54
C GLY A 9 -13.80 -11.79 8.03
N ALA A 10 -12.65 -11.61 7.39
CA ALA A 10 -11.68 -10.56 7.74
C ALA A 10 -12.11 -9.17 7.28
N PHE A 11 -12.66 -9.07 6.08
CA PHE A 11 -13.08 -7.80 5.49
C PHE A 11 -14.54 -7.44 5.80
N GLY A 12 -15.34 -8.38 6.22
CA GLY A 12 -16.77 -8.23 6.44
C GLY A 12 -17.16 -7.23 7.55
N GLN A 13 -16.20 -6.82 8.36
CA GLN A 13 -16.43 -5.76 9.36
C GLN A 13 -16.25 -4.35 8.80
N MET A 14 -15.70 -4.25 7.60
CA MET A 14 -15.52 -2.95 6.96
C MET A 14 -16.84 -2.51 6.34
N ALA A 15 -17.20 -1.25 6.61
CA ALA A 15 -18.35 -0.60 6.02
C ALA A 15 -17.91 0.39 4.95
N TRP A 16 -18.73 0.59 3.93
CA TRP A 16 -18.54 1.69 2.97
C TRP A 16 -19.90 2.27 2.57
N LEU A 17 -19.89 3.49 2.05
CA LEU A 17 -21.04 4.13 1.48
C LEU A 17 -21.28 3.62 0.05
N ASP A 18 -22.36 2.88 -0.16
CA ASP A 18 -22.76 2.42 -1.49
C ASP A 18 -23.69 3.45 -2.14
N LYS A 19 -23.15 4.21 -3.09
CA LYS A 19 -23.91 5.21 -3.85
C LYS A 19 -24.98 4.64 -4.77
N ARG A 20 -24.95 3.33 -5.03
CA ARG A 20 -25.97 2.66 -5.86
C ARG A 20 -27.24 2.36 -5.09
N THR A 21 -27.20 2.39 -3.77
CA THR A 21 -28.39 2.27 -2.95
C THR A 21 -29.13 3.60 -2.92
N THR A 22 -30.42 3.55 -3.07
CA THR A 22 -31.27 4.76 -3.06
C THR A 22 -31.21 5.54 -1.75
N SER A 23 -30.83 4.89 -0.67
CA SER A 23 -30.71 5.47 0.66
C SER A 23 -29.34 6.07 0.95
N GLY A 24 -28.30 5.75 0.16
CA GLY A 24 -26.92 6.13 0.46
C GLY A 24 -26.38 5.61 1.78
N ASN A 25 -26.98 4.57 2.35
CA ASN A 25 -26.61 4.03 3.64
C ASN A 25 -25.28 3.28 3.62
N TRP A 26 -24.59 3.31 4.73
CA TRP A 26 -23.41 2.48 4.97
C TRP A 26 -23.80 1.00 5.00
N ARG A 27 -22.99 0.17 4.32
CA ARG A 27 -23.15 -1.28 4.31
C ARG A 27 -21.88 -1.98 4.70
N VAL A 28 -22.01 -3.16 5.29
CA VAL A 28 -20.85 -3.99 5.62
C VAL A 28 -20.29 -4.60 4.34
N ALA A 29 -18.98 -4.63 4.20
CA ALA A 29 -18.30 -5.09 2.99
C ALA A 29 -18.64 -6.53 2.58
N ARG A 30 -18.98 -7.41 3.53
CA ARG A 30 -19.42 -8.79 3.26
C ARG A 30 -20.69 -8.87 2.41
N ASP A 31 -21.52 -7.82 2.45
CA ASP A 31 -22.74 -7.76 1.64
C ASP A 31 -22.45 -7.45 0.17
N PHE A 32 -21.21 -7.14 -0.14
CA PHE A 32 -20.71 -6.75 -1.47
C PHE A 32 -19.46 -7.54 -1.84
N PRO A 33 -19.58 -8.85 -2.07
CA PRO A 33 -18.43 -9.72 -2.30
C PRO A 33 -17.58 -9.38 -3.53
N GLY A 34 -18.07 -8.55 -4.44
CA GLY A 34 -17.32 -8.09 -5.60
C GLY A 34 -16.31 -6.96 -5.33
N LEU A 35 -16.22 -6.44 -4.09
CA LEU A 35 -15.36 -5.33 -3.73
C LEU A 35 -14.49 -5.66 -2.52
N PRO A 36 -13.53 -6.59 -2.63
CA PRO A 36 -12.66 -6.96 -1.53
C PRO A 36 -11.78 -5.78 -1.11
N THR A 37 -11.65 -5.58 0.18
CA THR A 37 -10.61 -4.71 0.75
C THR A 37 -9.41 -5.58 1.10
N TRP A 38 -8.40 -5.54 0.29
CA TRP A 38 -7.26 -6.46 0.38
C TRP A 38 -6.25 -6.02 1.44
N LEU A 39 -6.62 -6.20 2.70
CA LEU A 39 -5.75 -6.01 3.84
C LEU A 39 -5.12 -7.35 4.24
N VAL A 40 -3.80 -7.36 4.37
CA VAL A 40 -3.07 -8.55 4.80
C VAL A 40 -2.35 -8.29 6.11
N LYS A 41 -2.67 -9.10 7.11
CA LYS A 41 -1.98 -9.14 8.40
C LYS A 41 -0.93 -10.27 8.38
N ALA A 42 0.15 -10.03 7.66
CA ALA A 42 1.26 -10.98 7.53
C ALA A 42 2.58 -10.23 7.38
N VAL A 43 3.70 -10.94 7.59
CA VAL A 43 5.03 -10.40 7.30
C VAL A 43 5.11 -10.04 5.82
N GLY A 44 5.46 -8.78 5.54
CA GLY A 44 5.43 -8.22 4.20
C GLY A 44 4.15 -7.47 3.82
N GLY A 45 3.09 -7.62 4.61
CA GLY A 45 1.81 -6.92 4.42
C GLY A 45 1.24 -7.11 3.02
N THR A 46 0.48 -6.12 2.54
CA THR A 46 -0.19 -6.18 1.23
C THR A 46 0.74 -6.26 0.03
N THR A 47 2.04 -5.97 0.19
CA THR A 47 3.01 -6.14 -0.90
C THR A 47 3.23 -7.61 -1.29
N THR A 48 2.80 -8.56 -0.47
CA THR A 48 2.87 -9.99 -0.80
C THR A 48 1.93 -10.38 -1.94
N HIS A 49 0.78 -9.70 -2.05
CA HIS A 49 -0.24 -9.98 -3.07
C HIS A 49 -0.67 -8.77 -3.92
N TRP A 50 0.02 -7.63 -3.82
CA TRP A 50 -0.27 -6.49 -4.71
C TRP A 50 0.02 -6.83 -6.18
N ALA A 51 -0.62 -6.11 -7.10
CA ALA A 51 -0.40 -6.32 -8.54
C ALA A 51 1.00 -5.89 -9.02
N GLY A 52 1.70 -5.11 -8.22
CA GLY A 52 3.02 -4.59 -8.58
C GLY A 52 2.99 -3.27 -9.37
N ALA A 53 1.83 -2.67 -9.60
CA ALA A 53 1.73 -1.41 -10.30
C ALA A 53 2.42 -0.27 -9.53
N THR A 54 3.29 0.48 -10.22
CA THR A 54 4.11 1.55 -9.61
C THR A 54 4.02 2.86 -10.40
N PRO A 55 2.80 3.37 -10.70
CA PRO A 55 2.68 4.68 -11.35
C PRO A 55 3.15 5.79 -10.40
N ARG A 56 3.68 6.87 -10.97
CA ARG A 56 3.91 8.10 -10.25
C ARG A 56 2.65 8.95 -10.27
N PHE A 57 2.46 9.80 -9.30
CA PHE A 57 1.48 10.86 -9.37
C PHE A 57 1.82 11.84 -10.50
N LEU A 58 0.80 12.40 -11.09
CA LEU A 58 0.91 13.46 -12.09
C LEU A 58 0.90 14.83 -11.39
N GLU A 59 1.36 15.88 -12.06
CA GLU A 59 1.47 17.22 -11.46
C GLU A 59 0.15 17.71 -10.86
N TYR A 60 -0.97 17.50 -11.56
CA TYR A 60 -2.28 17.94 -11.08
C TYR A 60 -2.75 17.23 -9.80
N GLU A 61 -2.22 16.04 -9.49
CA GLU A 61 -2.57 15.31 -8.28
C GLU A 61 -1.94 15.94 -7.02
N PHE A 62 -0.85 16.72 -7.20
CA PHE A 62 -0.29 17.55 -6.13
C PHE A 62 -1.02 18.90 -6.00
N LYS A 63 -1.84 19.26 -6.97
CA LYS A 63 -2.51 20.55 -7.11
C LYS A 63 -4.01 20.41 -7.27
N THR A 64 -4.63 19.52 -6.49
CA THR A 64 -6.05 19.19 -6.63
C THR A 64 -6.96 20.37 -6.38
N LYS A 65 -6.70 21.19 -5.35
CA LYS A 65 -7.46 22.40 -5.06
C LYS A 65 -7.32 23.43 -6.19
N SER A 66 -6.08 23.72 -6.61
CA SER A 66 -5.80 24.65 -7.70
C SER A 66 -6.36 24.17 -9.05
N THR A 67 -6.43 22.86 -9.27
CA THR A 67 -6.91 22.26 -10.52
C THR A 67 -8.43 22.25 -10.62
N TYR A 68 -9.11 21.84 -9.54
CA TYR A 68 -10.56 21.59 -9.55
C TYR A 68 -11.38 22.67 -8.85
N GLY A 69 -10.74 23.61 -8.14
CA GLY A 69 -11.41 24.65 -7.39
C GLY A 69 -12.11 24.16 -6.14
N ASP A 70 -13.10 24.92 -5.68
CA ASP A 70 -13.93 24.54 -4.56
C ASP A 70 -15.05 23.61 -5.04
N ILE A 71 -15.12 22.44 -4.44
CA ILE A 71 -16.18 21.46 -4.68
C ILE A 71 -16.99 21.32 -3.39
N GLU A 72 -18.29 21.54 -3.47
CA GLU A 72 -19.20 21.42 -2.33
C GLU A 72 -19.10 20.01 -1.70
N GLY A 73 -18.93 19.97 -0.37
CA GLY A 73 -18.78 18.72 0.39
C GLY A 73 -17.39 18.07 0.28
N ALA A 74 -16.41 18.69 -0.38
CA ALA A 74 -15.04 18.19 -0.46
C ALA A 74 -14.04 19.14 0.21
N SER A 75 -13.06 18.57 0.92
CA SER A 75 -11.94 19.30 1.56
C SER A 75 -10.67 19.16 0.72
N LEU A 76 -10.69 19.70 -0.49
CA LEU A 76 -9.52 19.66 -1.37
C LEU A 76 -8.45 20.64 -0.89
N LEU A 77 -7.21 20.17 -0.85
CA LEU A 77 -6.02 20.98 -0.59
C LEU A 77 -4.95 20.67 -1.63
N ASP A 78 -4.12 21.65 -1.91
CA ASP A 78 -2.87 21.40 -2.62
C ASP A 78 -1.83 20.85 -1.65
N TRP A 79 -1.05 19.88 -2.11
CA TRP A 79 0.11 19.40 -1.34
C TRP A 79 1.16 20.52 -1.27
N PRO A 80 1.89 20.67 -0.14
CA PRO A 80 2.95 21.65 0.01
C PRO A 80 4.24 21.28 -0.75
N ILE A 81 4.18 20.27 -1.60
CA ILE A 81 5.25 19.73 -2.43
C ILE A 81 4.76 19.58 -3.88
N SER A 82 5.68 19.49 -4.81
CA SER A 82 5.42 19.30 -6.24
C SER A 82 5.93 17.94 -6.74
N LEU A 83 5.54 17.56 -7.95
CA LEU A 83 6.12 16.39 -8.63
C LEU A 83 7.64 16.53 -8.74
N LYS A 84 8.15 17.74 -9.01
CA LYS A 84 9.59 18.01 -9.10
C LYS A 84 10.32 17.73 -7.78
N ASP A 85 9.73 18.10 -6.66
CA ASP A 85 10.31 17.82 -5.33
C ASP A 85 10.33 16.32 -5.04
N MET A 86 9.36 15.58 -5.56
CA MET A 86 9.23 14.12 -5.39
C MET A 86 10.09 13.30 -6.35
N GLU A 87 10.55 13.87 -7.46
CA GLU A 87 11.30 13.17 -8.52
C GLU A 87 12.48 12.32 -8.00
N PRO A 88 13.38 12.83 -7.12
CA PRO A 88 14.50 12.03 -6.59
C PRO A 88 14.01 10.89 -5.70
N PHE A 89 12.93 11.04 -4.98
CA PHE A 89 12.36 10.02 -4.10
C PHE A 89 11.65 8.93 -4.92
N TYR A 90 10.90 9.30 -5.95
CA TYR A 90 10.34 8.34 -6.90
C TYR A 90 11.44 7.51 -7.55
N THR A 91 12.50 8.16 -8.04
CA THR A 91 13.64 7.45 -8.66
C THR A 91 14.29 6.49 -7.68
N LYS A 92 14.48 6.90 -6.42
CA LYS A 92 15.03 6.03 -5.36
C LYS A 92 14.14 4.82 -5.10
N ALA A 93 12.83 5.03 -4.96
CA ALA A 93 11.85 3.97 -4.72
C ALA A 93 11.75 3.00 -5.91
N GLU A 94 11.68 3.52 -7.14
CA GLU A 94 11.64 2.72 -8.37
C GLU A 94 12.88 1.85 -8.55
N ASN A 95 14.07 2.38 -8.18
CA ASN A 95 15.30 1.62 -8.20
C ASN A 95 15.31 0.51 -7.12
N ALA A 96 14.83 0.80 -5.92
CA ALA A 96 14.73 -0.21 -4.85
C ALA A 96 13.72 -1.32 -5.21
N ILE A 97 12.59 -0.96 -5.79
CA ILE A 97 11.55 -1.90 -6.20
C ILE A 97 11.95 -2.68 -7.47
N GLY A 98 12.75 -2.06 -8.37
CA GLY A 98 13.05 -2.60 -9.69
C GLY A 98 11.93 -2.34 -10.70
N SER A 99 11.27 -1.15 -10.60
CA SER A 99 10.16 -0.79 -11.49
C SER A 99 10.55 -0.83 -12.96
N THR A 100 9.78 -1.55 -13.77
CA THR A 100 9.96 -1.58 -15.22
C THR A 100 9.72 -0.20 -15.85
N HIS A 101 10.28 0.04 -17.04
CA HIS A 101 10.29 1.35 -17.73
C HIS A 101 10.98 2.50 -16.96
N ARG A 102 11.64 2.21 -15.84
CA ARG A 102 12.34 3.21 -15.03
C ARG A 102 13.80 2.83 -14.89
N GLY A 103 14.69 3.81 -14.86
CA GLY A 103 16.13 3.58 -14.68
C GLY A 103 16.74 2.62 -15.73
N GLY A 104 16.28 2.68 -16.99
CA GLY A 104 16.73 1.80 -18.08
C GLY A 104 16.23 0.35 -18.05
N ARG A 105 15.37 0.00 -17.09
CA ARG A 105 14.81 -1.37 -16.99
C ARG A 105 13.77 -1.63 -18.09
N LYS A 106 13.82 -2.84 -18.64
CA LYS A 106 12.91 -3.26 -19.70
C LYS A 106 11.46 -3.40 -19.22
N ALA A 107 10.55 -3.23 -20.14
CA ALA A 107 9.13 -3.57 -19.97
C ALA A 107 8.92 -5.08 -19.80
N LEU A 108 7.87 -5.47 -19.07
CA LEU A 108 7.37 -6.84 -19.16
C LEU A 108 6.88 -7.11 -20.59
N PRO A 109 7.09 -8.33 -21.12
CA PRO A 109 6.55 -8.70 -22.42
C PRO A 109 5.04 -8.55 -22.47
N ALA A 110 4.53 -7.99 -23.56
CA ALA A 110 3.11 -7.77 -23.77
C ALA A 110 2.39 -9.11 -24.03
N ASN A 111 1.33 -9.39 -23.28
CA ASN A 111 0.42 -10.49 -23.62
C ASN A 111 -0.50 -10.14 -24.81
N ASN A 112 -1.24 -11.11 -25.31
CA ASN A 112 -2.06 -10.90 -26.50
C ASN A 112 -3.18 -9.88 -26.28
N ASN A 113 -3.82 -9.85 -25.10
CA ASN A 113 -4.84 -8.86 -24.78
C ASN A 113 -4.28 -7.44 -24.84
N TYR A 114 -3.09 -7.25 -24.27
CA TYR A 114 -2.43 -5.94 -24.33
C TYR A 114 -2.04 -5.56 -25.78
N LYS A 115 -1.58 -6.51 -26.61
CA LYS A 115 -1.24 -6.22 -28.01
C LYS A 115 -2.47 -5.74 -28.80
N VAL A 116 -3.63 -6.34 -28.57
CA VAL A 116 -4.91 -5.90 -29.18
C VAL A 116 -5.27 -4.49 -28.70
N PHE A 117 -5.21 -4.25 -27.38
CA PHE A 117 -5.43 -2.94 -26.80
C PHE A 117 -4.48 -1.87 -27.37
N ALA A 118 -3.18 -2.18 -27.43
CA ALA A 118 -2.15 -1.27 -27.96
C ALA A 118 -2.40 -0.91 -29.43
N ASN A 119 -2.86 -1.87 -30.22
CA ASN A 119 -3.25 -1.61 -31.61
C ASN A 119 -4.47 -0.68 -31.69
N GLY A 120 -5.49 -0.88 -30.85
CA GLY A 120 -6.62 0.03 -30.73
C GLY A 120 -6.20 1.44 -30.31
N ALA A 121 -5.37 1.55 -29.28
CA ALA A 121 -4.84 2.83 -28.80
C ALA A 121 -4.08 3.58 -29.92
N LYS A 122 -3.25 2.87 -30.67
CA LYS A 122 -2.55 3.43 -31.84
C LYS A 122 -3.54 3.98 -32.88
N ASN A 123 -4.58 3.20 -33.21
CA ASN A 123 -5.56 3.56 -34.25
C ASN A 123 -6.38 4.80 -33.87
N VAL A 124 -6.63 5.04 -32.59
CA VAL A 124 -7.32 6.27 -32.11
C VAL A 124 -6.36 7.40 -31.76
N GLY A 125 -5.07 7.27 -32.08
CA GLY A 125 -4.10 8.36 -32.00
C GLY A 125 -3.41 8.57 -30.65
N TYR A 126 -3.49 7.63 -29.71
CA TYR A 126 -2.69 7.71 -28.48
C TYR A 126 -1.19 7.66 -28.83
N LYS A 127 -0.45 8.63 -28.29
CA LYS A 127 1.01 8.75 -28.56
C LYS A 127 1.86 7.87 -27.65
N PHE A 128 1.32 7.50 -26.49
CA PHE A 128 2.03 6.69 -25.49
C PHE A 128 1.12 5.60 -24.91
N TYR A 129 1.61 4.39 -24.91
CA TYR A 129 1.02 3.22 -24.27
C TYR A 129 2.12 2.20 -23.97
N ALA A 130 2.08 1.58 -22.79
CA ALA A 130 3.12 0.65 -22.33
C ALA A 130 2.58 -0.37 -21.31
N THR A 131 3.29 -1.49 -21.14
CA THR A 131 2.99 -2.51 -20.13
C THR A 131 3.61 -2.13 -18.78
N GLY A 132 2.97 -1.40 -17.98
CA GLY A 132 3.49 -0.99 -16.69
C GLY A 132 3.71 0.51 -16.59
N PRO A 133 4.38 1.02 -15.55
CA PRO A 133 5.45 0.41 -14.76
C PRO A 133 4.99 -0.59 -13.69
N TYR A 134 5.77 -1.65 -13.48
CA TYR A 134 5.51 -2.69 -12.51
C TYR A 134 6.76 -3.02 -11.66
N GLY A 135 6.55 -3.30 -10.39
CA GLY A 135 7.56 -3.82 -9.47
C GLY A 135 7.82 -5.33 -9.64
N THR A 136 7.74 -5.83 -10.88
CA THR A 136 8.01 -7.21 -11.26
C THR A 136 9.11 -7.18 -12.31
N ASN A 137 10.19 -7.90 -12.10
CA ASN A 137 11.33 -7.88 -12.99
C ASN A 137 11.00 -8.45 -14.37
N ALA A 138 11.33 -7.76 -15.45
CA ALA A 138 11.28 -8.29 -16.80
C ALA A 138 12.53 -9.17 -17.14
N GLU A 139 13.64 -8.87 -16.50
CA GLU A 139 14.91 -9.59 -16.54
C GLU A 139 15.52 -9.60 -15.14
N PRO A 140 16.52 -10.45 -14.84
CA PRO A 140 17.09 -10.51 -13.49
C PRO A 140 17.55 -9.14 -13.00
N TYR A 141 17.11 -8.76 -11.81
CA TYR A 141 17.45 -7.49 -11.18
C TYR A 141 17.43 -7.62 -9.66
N ASP A 142 18.43 -7.06 -9.01
CA ASP A 142 18.53 -6.94 -7.56
C ASP A 142 18.36 -8.29 -6.81
N GLY A 143 19.00 -9.35 -7.35
CA GLY A 143 18.96 -10.71 -6.79
C GLY A 143 17.64 -11.46 -7.01
N ARG A 144 16.69 -10.90 -7.75
CA ARG A 144 15.42 -11.53 -8.13
C ARG A 144 15.46 -11.91 -9.62
N PRO A 145 14.89 -13.06 -10.01
CA PRO A 145 14.84 -13.47 -11.43
C PRO A 145 13.91 -12.60 -12.25
N GLY A 146 13.94 -12.74 -13.56
CA GLY A 146 12.91 -12.24 -14.45
C GLY A 146 11.60 -13.01 -14.32
N SER A 147 10.48 -12.36 -14.60
CA SER A 147 9.15 -12.98 -14.55
C SER A 147 8.99 -14.02 -15.65
N ILE A 148 8.41 -15.15 -15.30
CA ILE A 148 7.98 -16.19 -16.25
C ILE A 148 6.53 -15.98 -16.72
N GLN A 149 5.86 -14.98 -16.23
CA GLN A 149 4.46 -14.61 -16.58
C GLN A 149 3.46 -15.77 -16.46
N ASP A 150 3.64 -16.66 -15.48
CA ASP A 150 2.77 -17.83 -15.27
C ASP A 150 1.79 -17.58 -14.10
N GLY A 151 0.73 -16.86 -14.29
CA GLY A 151 -0.32 -16.75 -13.29
C GLY A 151 -0.61 -15.32 -12.79
N PHE A 152 -1.40 -15.24 -11.75
CA PHE A 152 -1.91 -14.00 -11.20
C PHE A 152 -0.98 -13.45 -10.12
N ASN A 153 -0.45 -12.25 -10.32
CA ASN A 153 0.40 -11.57 -9.35
C ASN A 153 -0.27 -11.35 -7.98
N PHE A 154 -1.59 -11.29 -7.93
CA PHE A 154 -2.35 -11.15 -6.69
C PHE A 154 -2.22 -12.34 -5.73
N GLN A 155 -2.03 -13.53 -6.26
CA GLN A 155 -1.90 -14.77 -5.47
C GLN A 155 -0.45 -15.08 -5.10
N GLY A 156 0.44 -14.12 -5.31
CA GLY A 156 1.86 -14.28 -5.12
C GLY A 156 2.61 -14.36 -6.45
N ASP A 157 3.91 -14.54 -6.35
CA ASP A 157 4.79 -14.64 -7.50
C ASP A 157 5.68 -15.87 -7.34
N LYS A 158 5.42 -16.87 -8.19
CA LYS A 158 5.95 -18.21 -8.07
C LYS A 158 7.47 -18.27 -8.07
N ASN A 159 8.12 -17.53 -8.93
CA ASN A 159 9.58 -17.56 -9.05
C ASN A 159 10.29 -16.42 -8.29
N GLY A 160 9.56 -15.52 -7.64
CA GLY A 160 10.16 -14.44 -6.85
C GLY A 160 10.57 -13.21 -7.65
N SER A 161 10.08 -13.04 -8.88
CA SER A 161 10.39 -11.87 -9.72
C SER A 161 9.72 -10.58 -9.24
N LYS A 162 8.53 -10.69 -8.61
CA LYS A 162 7.81 -9.55 -8.03
C LYS A 162 8.43 -9.10 -6.72
N TRP A 163 8.61 -7.81 -6.56
CA TRP A 163 9.06 -7.22 -5.33
C TRP A 163 7.99 -7.29 -4.23
N SER A 164 8.43 -7.58 -3.02
CA SER A 164 7.68 -7.39 -1.79
C SER A 164 8.63 -7.13 -0.64
N THR A 165 8.16 -6.46 0.40
CA THR A 165 8.98 -6.22 1.60
C THR A 165 9.43 -7.53 2.25
N ALA A 166 8.60 -8.58 2.22
CA ALA A 166 8.95 -9.90 2.73
C ALA A 166 10.13 -10.56 1.96
N LYS A 167 10.26 -10.27 0.67
CA LYS A 167 11.30 -10.88 -0.18
C LYS A 167 12.58 -10.05 -0.24
N ARG A 168 12.52 -8.77 0.10
CA ARG A 168 13.67 -7.90 -0.13
C ARG A 168 14.09 -7.11 1.11
N GLU A 169 13.27 -6.21 1.62
CA GLU A 169 13.67 -5.28 2.68
C GLU A 169 13.81 -5.97 4.04
N ILE A 170 12.87 -6.86 4.38
CA ILE A 170 12.90 -7.56 5.68
C ILE A 170 14.12 -8.48 5.80
N PRO A 171 14.45 -9.35 4.83
CA PRO A 171 15.67 -10.14 4.90
C PRO A 171 16.92 -9.28 5.03
N ARG A 172 17.05 -8.22 4.23
CA ARG A 172 18.19 -7.30 4.32
C ARG A 172 18.31 -6.61 5.68
N ALA A 173 17.18 -6.23 6.25
CA ALA A 173 17.16 -5.60 7.57
C ALA A 173 17.54 -6.62 8.66
N LEU A 174 17.11 -7.86 8.57
CA LEU A 174 17.51 -8.95 9.46
C LEU A 174 19.02 -9.22 9.38
N ASP A 175 19.57 -9.22 8.17
CA ASP A 175 21.03 -9.43 7.93
C ASP A 175 21.89 -8.35 8.60
N THR A 176 21.34 -7.16 8.87
CA THR A 176 22.06 -6.12 9.61
C THR A 176 22.21 -6.42 11.10
N GLY A 177 21.41 -7.33 11.65
CA GLY A 177 21.31 -7.59 13.09
C GLY A 177 20.62 -6.46 13.90
N LEU A 178 20.09 -5.43 13.22
CA LEU A 178 19.45 -4.27 13.85
C LEU A 178 17.92 -4.33 13.87
N LEU A 179 17.34 -5.31 13.20
CA LEU A 179 15.87 -5.52 13.17
C LEU A 179 15.44 -6.58 14.19
N ASP A 180 14.56 -6.18 15.10
CA ASP A 180 13.77 -7.10 15.93
C ASP A 180 12.36 -7.22 15.31
N LEU A 181 12.14 -8.30 14.53
CA LEU A 181 10.87 -8.57 13.86
C LEU A 181 9.95 -9.36 14.79
N ARG A 182 8.90 -8.72 15.29
CA ARG A 182 7.88 -9.34 16.13
C ARG A 182 6.62 -9.64 15.34
N THR A 183 6.33 -10.91 15.17
CA THR A 183 5.07 -11.40 14.59
C THR A 183 4.03 -11.64 15.68
N ASN A 184 2.75 -11.71 15.28
CA ASN A 184 1.63 -11.87 16.22
C ASN A 184 1.63 -10.79 17.34
N ALA A 185 2.09 -9.61 17.00
CA ALA A 185 2.12 -8.44 17.87
C ALA A 185 1.14 -7.39 17.31
N HIS A 186 -0.05 -7.30 17.90
CA HIS A 186 -1.10 -6.39 17.45
C HIS A 186 -1.02 -5.08 18.24
N VAL A 187 -0.51 -4.03 17.61
CA VAL A 187 -0.44 -2.70 18.22
C VAL A 187 -1.85 -2.13 18.35
N ILE A 188 -2.21 -1.71 19.57
CA ILE A 188 -3.55 -1.21 19.89
C ILE A 188 -3.55 0.26 20.33
N LYS A 189 -2.38 0.82 20.68
CA LYS A 189 -2.27 2.19 21.13
C LYS A 189 -0.85 2.73 20.98
N ILE A 190 -0.72 3.97 20.54
CA ILE A 190 0.51 4.75 20.64
C ILE A 190 0.50 5.47 21.99
N THR A 191 1.61 5.43 22.71
CA THR A 191 1.75 6.08 24.02
C THR A 191 2.61 7.32 23.92
N HIS A 192 2.42 8.25 24.89
CA HIS A 192 3.19 9.48 24.98
C HIS A 192 3.58 9.78 26.44
N ASP A 193 4.59 10.58 26.62
CA ASP A 193 5.04 11.10 27.90
C ASP A 193 4.12 12.23 28.44
N LYS A 194 4.46 12.77 29.61
CA LYS A 194 3.71 13.88 30.22
C LYS A 194 3.79 15.20 29.45
N GLN A 195 4.69 15.30 28.48
CA GLN A 195 4.86 16.45 27.59
C GLN A 195 4.15 16.24 26.24
N GLY A 196 3.44 15.13 26.05
CA GLY A 196 2.73 14.80 24.81
C GLY A 196 3.62 14.23 23.70
N ARG A 197 4.89 13.92 23.98
CA ARG A 197 5.80 13.34 22.99
C ARG A 197 5.66 11.82 23.00
N VAL A 198 5.54 11.21 21.80
CA VAL A 198 5.48 9.75 21.66
C VAL A 198 6.66 9.09 22.39
N ASP A 199 6.38 8.08 23.20
CA ASP A 199 7.33 7.32 23.99
C ASP A 199 7.27 5.80 23.79
N GLY A 200 6.32 5.32 22.97
CA GLY A 200 6.20 3.90 22.68
C GLY A 200 4.84 3.48 22.15
N VAL A 201 4.59 2.18 22.22
CA VAL A 201 3.32 1.56 21.83
C VAL A 201 2.88 0.51 22.86
N LEU A 202 1.57 0.30 22.96
CA LEU A 202 0.98 -0.89 23.59
C LEU A 202 0.56 -1.87 22.51
N TYR A 203 0.85 -3.14 22.70
CA TYR A 203 0.45 -4.20 21.79
C TYR A 203 0.00 -5.46 22.53
N MET A 204 -0.84 -6.22 21.87
CA MET A 204 -1.23 -7.57 22.32
C MET A 204 -0.29 -8.58 21.67
N ASP A 205 0.32 -9.45 22.48
CA ASP A 205 1.15 -10.55 21.98
C ASP A 205 0.30 -11.74 21.47
N LYS A 206 0.94 -12.83 21.06
CA LYS A 206 0.28 -14.03 20.56
C LYS A 206 -0.67 -14.69 21.59
N ASP A 207 -0.40 -14.50 22.88
CA ASP A 207 -1.15 -15.07 23.99
C ASP A 207 -2.20 -14.06 24.53
N LYS A 208 -2.39 -12.95 23.81
CA LYS A 208 -3.28 -11.82 24.16
C LYS A 208 -2.90 -11.08 25.45
N ASN A 209 -1.66 -11.18 25.87
CA ASN A 209 -1.17 -10.37 26.98
C ASN A 209 -0.82 -8.97 26.48
N LEU A 210 -1.15 -7.97 27.29
CA LEU A 210 -0.81 -6.59 27.00
C LEU A 210 0.69 -6.37 27.28
N GLN A 211 1.39 -5.87 26.29
CA GLN A 211 2.81 -5.56 26.33
C GLN A 211 3.06 -4.10 26.00
N ARG A 212 4.17 -3.55 26.47
CA ARG A 212 4.62 -2.20 26.11
C ARG A 212 5.99 -2.27 25.44
N GLN A 213 6.14 -1.58 24.31
CA GLN A 213 7.43 -1.33 23.68
C GLN A 213 7.74 0.16 23.72
N ALA A 214 8.81 0.52 24.43
CA ALA A 214 9.32 1.89 24.43
C ALA A 214 10.00 2.21 23.08
N ALA A 215 9.80 3.41 22.56
CA ALA A 215 10.40 3.87 21.33
C ALA A 215 10.59 5.38 21.34
N LYS A 216 11.68 5.87 20.75
CA LYS A 216 11.92 7.31 20.54
C LYS A 216 11.15 7.86 19.35
N VAL A 217 10.83 7.00 18.38
CA VAL A 217 10.06 7.31 17.18
C VAL A 217 9.15 6.14 16.89
N VAL A 218 7.91 6.40 16.54
CA VAL A 218 6.93 5.40 16.07
C VAL A 218 6.54 5.75 14.63
N VAL A 219 6.77 4.82 13.71
CA VAL A 219 6.34 4.94 12.32
C VAL A 219 5.08 4.12 12.13
N VAL A 220 3.97 4.77 11.77
CA VAL A 220 2.67 4.13 11.54
C VAL A 220 2.54 3.82 10.05
N SER A 221 2.56 2.55 9.68
CA SER A 221 2.48 2.08 8.29
C SER A 221 1.45 0.95 8.13
N GLY A 222 0.30 1.10 8.81
CA GLY A 222 -0.78 0.10 8.84
C GLY A 222 -1.77 0.20 7.67
N ASN A 223 -1.51 0.96 6.64
CA ASN A 223 -2.32 1.38 5.49
C ASN A 223 -3.31 2.54 5.76
N SER A 224 -4.04 2.92 4.71
CA SER A 224 -4.96 4.08 4.72
C SER A 224 -6.14 3.93 5.69
N ILE A 225 -6.44 2.74 6.18
CA ILE A 225 -7.56 2.46 7.10
C ILE A 225 -7.05 2.20 8.51
N GLU A 226 -6.11 1.29 8.68
CA GLU A 226 -5.62 0.90 10.00
C GLU A 226 -4.73 1.96 10.65
N SER A 227 -4.03 2.78 9.85
CA SER A 227 -3.23 3.89 10.42
C SER A 227 -4.10 4.95 11.09
N PRO A 228 -5.12 5.55 10.43
CA PRO A 228 -6.04 6.47 11.10
C PRO A 228 -6.79 5.81 12.27
N ARG A 229 -7.20 4.55 12.10
CA ARG A 229 -7.86 3.81 13.18
C ARG A 229 -6.98 3.71 14.44
N LEU A 230 -5.71 3.37 14.29
CA LEU A 230 -4.76 3.31 15.42
C LEU A 230 -4.57 4.69 16.07
N LEU A 231 -4.46 5.74 15.25
CA LEU A 231 -4.33 7.11 15.77
C LEU A 231 -5.57 7.52 16.57
N LEU A 232 -6.76 7.29 16.05
CA LEU A 232 -8.03 7.57 16.75
C LEU A 232 -8.15 6.76 18.05
N LEU A 233 -7.76 5.49 18.07
CA LEU A 233 -7.78 4.65 19.27
C LEU A 233 -6.70 5.01 20.29
N SER A 234 -5.78 5.91 19.95
CA SER A 234 -4.69 6.33 20.84
C SER A 234 -5.10 7.50 21.74
N GLU A 235 -6.34 7.49 22.22
CA GLU A 235 -6.91 8.48 23.13
C GLU A 235 -6.15 8.56 24.45
N SER A 236 -6.11 9.77 25.05
CA SER A 236 -5.59 10.00 26.39
C SER A 236 -6.22 11.26 27.00
N SER A 237 -5.92 11.56 28.26
CA SER A 237 -6.37 12.82 28.87
C SER A 237 -5.83 14.07 28.18
N MET A 238 -4.68 13.96 27.48
CA MET A 238 -4.08 15.05 26.71
C MET A 238 -4.62 15.10 25.26
N TYR A 239 -5.01 13.96 24.71
CA TYR A 239 -5.54 13.80 23.37
C TYR A 239 -6.86 13.03 23.45
N PRO A 240 -7.97 13.68 23.84
CA PRO A 240 -9.23 12.99 24.10
C PRO A 240 -9.87 12.40 22.84
N ASP A 241 -9.55 12.96 21.67
CA ASP A 241 -10.06 12.50 20.36
C ASP A 241 -9.05 11.63 19.59
N GLY A 242 -7.98 11.17 20.28
CA GLY A 242 -6.89 10.42 19.66
C GLY A 242 -5.77 11.31 19.13
N LEU A 243 -4.87 10.70 18.33
CA LEU A 243 -3.69 11.35 17.73
C LEU A 243 -3.90 11.70 16.23
N ALA A 244 -5.12 11.61 15.71
CA ALA A 244 -5.43 11.89 14.31
C ALA A 244 -5.75 13.37 14.09
#